data_b81b7b42dff97bf7f63ddcc0d0ab87ea
#
_entry.id   b81b7b42dff97bf7f63ddcc0d0ab87ea
#
_cell.length_a   1.000
_cell.length_b   1.000
_cell.length_c   1.000
_cell.angle_alpha   90.00
_cell.angle_beta   90.00
_cell.angle_gamma   90.00
#
_symmetry.space_group_name_H-M   'P 1'
#
loop_
_entity.id
_entity.type
_entity.pdbx_description
1 polymer ?
#
loop_
_entity_poly.entity_id
_entity_poly.type
_entity_poly.pdbx_seq_one_letter_code
_entity_poly.pdbx_strand_id
1 'polypeptide(L)'
;MGRILLAIVGSLLVTTGLVAQGAGAPRRARLEGDWQAKTDDGIRHIMVRPDSSAQFGNDVARWRVVGDSLWLTLGDGVWMVYGLAIAGDKLTISGGDLDKPVTLRRSGPATARPDTLAIPTPPPDTARAWD
;
A
#
# COMPACT_ATOMS: atom_id res chain seq x y z
N MET A 1 -17.57 41.08 22.78
CA MET A 1 -17.27 40.38 22.90
C MET A 1 -17.49 39.04 22.56
N GLY A 2 -18.33 38.46 22.86
CA GLY A 2 -18.50 37.12 22.60
C GLY A 2 -18.40 36.73 21.17
N ARG A 3 -18.77 37.61 20.39
CA ARG A 3 -18.81 37.27 19.07
C ARG A 3 -17.64 36.64 18.60
N ILE A 4 -16.67 36.99 18.99
CA ILE A 4 -15.48 36.54 18.57
C ILE A 4 -15.44 35.15 18.56
N LEU A 5 -15.78 34.62 19.58
CA LEU A 5 -15.65 33.29 19.69
C LEU A 5 -16.34 32.58 18.64
N LEU A 6 -17.32 33.13 18.16
CA LEU A 6 -17.95 32.48 17.18
C LEU A 6 -17.14 32.03 16.11
N ALA A 7 -16.42 32.79 15.63
CA ALA A 7 -15.69 32.50 14.49
C ALA A 7 -14.98 31.26 14.70
N ILE A 8 -14.42 31.14 15.76
CA ILE A 8 -13.67 30.07 16.07
C ILE A 8 -14.38 28.84 15.92
N VAL A 9 -15.49 28.82 16.41
CA VAL A 9 -16.25 27.71 16.37
C VAL A 9 -16.40 27.20 14.99
N GLY A 10 -16.75 28.02 14.16
CA GLY A 10 -16.97 27.58 12.82
C GLY A 10 -15.82 26.85 12.25
N SER A 11 -14.69 27.33 12.46
CA SER A 11 -13.55 26.73 11.87
C SER A 11 -13.38 25.37 12.34
N LEU A 12 -13.53 25.18 13.56
CA LEU A 12 -13.34 23.92 14.10
C LEU A 12 -14.12 22.89 13.43
N LEU A 13 -15.31 23.09 13.25
CA LEU A 13 -16.13 22.15 12.67
C LEU A 13 -15.70 21.68 11.35
N VAL A 14 -15.37 22.52 10.54
CA VAL A 14 -14.94 22.19 9.23
C VAL A 14 -13.73 21.33 9.26
N THR A 15 -12.81 21.69 10.04
CA THR A 15 -11.57 20.98 10.09
C THR A 15 -11.79 19.54 10.47
N THR A 16 -12.69 19.34 11.35
CA THR A 16 -12.95 18.00 11.80
C THR A 16 -13.41 17.13 10.66
N GLY A 17 -14.22 17.64 9.83
CA GLY A 17 -14.71 16.85 8.73
C GLY A 17 -13.61 16.39 7.81
N LEU A 18 -12.67 17.23 7.55
CA LEU A 18 -11.59 16.88 6.66
C LEU A 18 -10.72 15.81 7.27
N VAL A 19 -10.46 15.89 8.51
CA VAL A 19 -9.63 14.92 9.16
C VAL A 19 -10.29 13.56 9.06
N ALA A 20 -11.58 13.52 9.25
CA ALA A 20 -12.28 12.26 9.20
C ALA A 20 -12.16 11.64 7.82
N GLN A 21 -12.22 12.42 6.78
CA GLN A 21 -12.11 11.90 5.45
C GLN A 21 -10.74 11.30 5.21
N GLY A 22 -9.71 11.95 5.65
CA GLY A 22 -8.37 11.45 5.49
C GLY A 22 -8.21 10.13 6.23
N ALA A 23 -8.73 10.06 7.43
CA ALA A 23 -8.59 8.87 8.23
C ALA A 23 -9.40 7.73 7.63
N GLY A 24 -10.45 8.05 6.89
CA GLY A 24 -11.31 7.05 6.29
C GLY A 24 -10.82 6.52 4.95
N ALA A 25 -9.69 6.99 4.45
CA ALA A 25 -9.19 6.52 3.16
C ALA A 25 -8.91 5.02 3.22
N PRO A 26 -9.33 4.26 2.21
CA PRO A 26 -9.09 2.82 2.20
C PRO A 26 -7.60 2.51 2.24
N ARG A 27 -7.24 1.45 2.93
CA ARG A 27 -5.84 1.06 3.02
C ARG A 27 -5.27 0.77 1.64
N ARG A 28 -6.09 0.20 0.76
CA ARG A 28 -5.66 -0.06 -0.60
C ARG A 28 -5.17 1.22 -1.29
N ALA A 29 -5.93 2.30 -1.22
CA ALA A 29 -5.56 3.56 -1.87
C ALA A 29 -4.28 4.14 -1.27
N ARG A 30 -4.08 3.96 0.03
CA ARG A 30 -2.89 4.49 0.67
C ARG A 30 -1.64 3.70 0.30
N LEU A 31 -1.80 2.47 -0.18
CA LEU A 31 -0.68 1.64 -0.56
C LEU A 31 -0.20 1.96 -1.98
N GLU A 32 -1.03 2.60 -2.80
CA GLU A 32 -0.65 2.92 -4.19
C GLU A 32 0.48 3.94 -4.24
N GLY A 33 1.44 3.71 -5.08
CA GLY A 33 2.58 4.61 -5.25
C GLY A 33 3.86 3.87 -5.59
N ASP A 34 4.94 4.63 -5.68
CA ASP A 34 6.27 4.08 -5.88
C ASP A 34 6.98 4.09 -4.53
N TRP A 35 7.37 2.92 -4.06
CA TRP A 35 7.97 2.74 -2.75
C TRP A 35 9.42 2.29 -2.88
N GLN A 36 10.29 2.78 -2.03
CA GLN A 36 11.71 2.44 -2.05
C GLN A 36 12.16 1.86 -0.72
N ALA A 37 13.00 0.86 -0.79
CA ALA A 37 13.68 0.32 0.38
C ALA A 37 15.18 0.34 0.14
N LYS A 38 15.96 0.74 1.16
CA LYS A 38 17.39 0.72 1.07
C LYS A 38 17.84 -0.61 1.61
N THR A 39 18.58 -1.35 0.82
CA THR A 39 19.08 -2.67 1.22
C THR A 39 20.59 -2.71 1.04
N ASP A 40 21.22 -3.79 1.50
CA ASP A 40 22.66 -3.97 1.36
C ASP A 40 23.07 -4.03 -0.11
N ASP A 41 22.13 -4.44 -0.98
CA ASP A 41 22.41 -4.54 -2.41
C ASP A 41 22.04 -3.25 -3.17
N GLY A 42 21.62 -2.22 -2.47
CA GLY A 42 21.25 -0.95 -3.09
C GLY A 42 19.79 -0.60 -2.82
N ILE A 43 19.23 0.27 -3.65
CA ILE A 43 17.86 0.73 -3.49
C ILE A 43 16.93 -0.15 -4.32
N ARG A 44 15.90 -0.66 -3.68
CA ARG A 44 14.88 -1.45 -4.35
C ARG A 44 13.58 -0.66 -4.43
N HIS A 45 12.90 -0.80 -5.55
CA HIS A 45 11.63 -0.12 -5.79
C HIS A 45 10.50 -1.11 -5.93
N ILE A 46 9.35 -0.76 -5.41
CA ILE A 46 8.13 -1.50 -5.64
C ILE A 46 7.08 -0.49 -6.08
N MET A 47 6.54 -0.69 -7.27
CA MET A 47 5.50 0.19 -7.79
C MET A 47 4.15 -0.49 -7.56
N VAL A 48 3.30 0.11 -6.75
CA VAL A 48 1.98 -0.43 -6.43
C VAL A 48 0.93 0.41 -7.14
N ARG A 49 0.16 -0.19 -8.04
CA ARG A 49 -0.77 0.53 -8.92
C ARG A 49 -2.23 0.25 -8.62
N PRO A 50 -3.10 1.18 -8.94
CA PRO A 50 -4.54 1.00 -8.73
C PRO A 50 -5.15 -0.12 -9.58
N ASP A 51 -4.46 -0.55 -10.64
CA ASP A 51 -4.96 -1.63 -11.51
C ASP A 51 -4.70 -3.03 -10.92
N SER A 52 -4.26 -3.12 -9.67
CA SER A 52 -3.93 -4.35 -8.96
C SER A 52 -2.56 -4.93 -9.33
N SER A 53 -1.76 -4.21 -10.10
CA SER A 53 -0.41 -4.68 -10.39
C SER A 53 0.59 -4.09 -9.40
N ALA A 54 1.58 -4.90 -9.02
CA ALA A 54 2.73 -4.45 -8.25
C ALA A 54 3.95 -4.86 -9.05
N GLN A 55 4.85 -3.92 -9.29
CA GLN A 55 6.01 -4.17 -10.14
C GLN A 55 7.30 -3.99 -9.36
N PHE A 56 8.20 -4.97 -9.43
CA PHE A 56 9.52 -4.86 -8.87
C PHE A 56 10.50 -5.30 -9.95
N GLY A 57 11.23 -4.34 -10.47
CA GLY A 57 12.10 -4.58 -11.63
C GLY A 57 11.23 -4.89 -12.85
N ASN A 58 11.48 -6.01 -13.48
CA ASN A 58 10.71 -6.45 -14.63
C ASN A 58 9.61 -7.45 -14.27
N ASP A 59 9.48 -7.76 -12.98
CA ASP A 59 8.48 -8.72 -12.53
C ASP A 59 7.21 -8.01 -12.10
N VAL A 60 6.07 -8.58 -12.44
CA VAL A 60 4.78 -8.04 -12.06
C VAL A 60 4.01 -9.06 -11.24
N ALA A 61 3.47 -8.60 -10.13
CA ALA A 61 2.61 -9.39 -9.27
C ALA A 61 1.22 -8.79 -9.28
N ARG A 62 0.23 -9.55 -8.85
CA ARG A 62 -1.09 -9.02 -8.54
C ARG A 62 -1.14 -8.83 -7.03
N TRP A 63 -1.68 -7.72 -6.58
CA TRP A 63 -1.74 -7.43 -5.14
C TRP A 63 -3.16 -7.11 -4.69
N ARG A 64 -3.41 -7.32 -3.42
CA ARG A 64 -4.62 -6.87 -2.77
C ARG A 64 -4.38 -6.75 -1.27
N VAL A 65 -5.27 -6.06 -0.58
CA VAL A 65 -5.20 -5.88 0.87
C VAL A 65 -6.41 -6.58 1.48
N VAL A 66 -6.15 -7.43 2.46
CA VAL A 66 -7.20 -8.11 3.20
C VAL A 66 -6.92 -7.85 4.68
N GLY A 67 -7.74 -6.99 5.32
CA GLY A 67 -7.50 -6.58 6.71
C GLY A 67 -6.15 -5.92 6.85
N ASP A 68 -5.30 -6.45 7.70
CA ASP A 68 -3.97 -5.92 7.94
C ASP A 68 -2.91 -6.67 7.12
N SER A 69 -3.33 -7.36 6.09
CA SER A 69 -2.42 -8.17 5.29
C SER A 69 -2.32 -7.70 3.87
N LEU A 70 -1.13 -7.81 3.30
CA LEU A 70 -0.88 -7.57 1.90
C LEU A 70 -0.73 -8.93 1.23
N TRP A 71 -1.54 -9.19 0.21
CA TRP A 71 -1.51 -10.45 -0.53
C TRP A 71 -0.92 -10.21 -1.90
N LEU A 72 0.10 -11.00 -2.26
CA LEU A 72 0.77 -10.89 -3.55
C LEU A 72 0.80 -12.25 -4.23
N THR A 73 0.63 -12.26 -5.54
CA THR A 73 0.84 -13.47 -6.32
C THR A 73 1.62 -13.17 -7.59
N LEU A 74 2.55 -14.04 -7.92
CA LEU A 74 3.34 -13.92 -9.14
C LEU A 74 2.74 -14.77 -10.26
N GLY A 75 1.56 -15.35 -10.04
CA GLY A 75 0.93 -16.20 -11.05
C GLY A 75 1.30 -17.68 -10.93
N ASP A 76 1.85 -18.06 -9.79
CA ASP A 76 2.27 -19.42 -9.52
C ASP A 76 1.20 -20.24 -8.78
N GLY A 77 0.00 -19.71 -8.70
CA GLY A 77 -1.13 -20.45 -8.12
C GLY A 77 -1.33 -20.26 -6.63
N VAL A 78 -0.53 -19.45 -5.98
CA VAL A 78 -0.69 -19.20 -4.54
C VAL A 78 -0.59 -17.72 -4.22
N TRP A 79 -1.20 -17.32 -3.12
CA TRP A 79 -1.02 -15.99 -2.55
C TRP A 79 0.07 -16.04 -1.50
N MET A 80 0.99 -15.09 -1.58
CA MET A 80 1.96 -14.85 -0.52
C MET A 80 1.36 -13.78 0.38
N VAL A 81 1.29 -14.02 1.67
CA VAL A 81 0.62 -13.13 2.60
C VAL A 81 1.61 -12.50 3.57
N TYR A 82 1.61 -11.18 3.65
CA TYR A 82 2.51 -10.43 4.51
C TYR A 82 1.70 -9.56 5.46
N GLY A 83 2.26 -9.27 6.62
CA GLY A 83 1.70 -8.26 7.52
C GLY A 83 1.95 -6.89 6.92
N LEU A 84 1.05 -5.95 7.15
CA LEU A 84 1.09 -4.64 6.53
C LEU A 84 0.83 -3.54 7.54
N ALA A 85 1.69 -2.55 7.58
CA ALA A 85 1.47 -1.36 8.40
C ALA A 85 1.84 -0.13 7.56
N ILE A 86 0.94 0.83 7.46
CA ILE A 86 1.16 2.06 6.72
C ILE A 86 1.00 3.24 7.65
N ALA A 87 1.96 4.14 7.65
CA ALA A 87 1.89 5.38 8.40
C ALA A 87 2.41 6.50 7.49
N GLY A 88 1.51 7.26 6.89
CA GLY A 88 1.89 8.31 5.94
C GLY A 88 2.66 7.75 4.76
N ASP A 89 3.88 8.21 4.57
CA ASP A 89 4.73 7.76 3.47
C ASP A 89 5.66 6.61 3.86
N LYS A 90 5.36 5.93 4.95
CA LYS A 90 6.17 4.82 5.43
C LYS A 90 5.33 3.55 5.41
N LEU A 91 5.88 2.51 4.81
CA LEU A 91 5.22 1.22 4.69
C LEU A 91 6.13 0.17 5.32
N THR A 92 5.57 -0.68 6.18
CA THR A 92 6.31 -1.79 6.76
C THR A 92 5.61 -3.09 6.39
N ILE A 93 6.36 -4.02 5.82
CA ILE A 93 5.84 -5.36 5.54
C ILE A 93 6.65 -6.38 6.33
N SER A 94 5.97 -7.42 6.78
CA SER A 94 6.58 -8.40 7.66
C SER A 94 6.00 -9.79 7.45
N GLY A 95 6.67 -10.79 7.95
CA GLY A 95 6.20 -12.17 7.86
C GLY A 95 6.47 -12.79 6.50
N GLY A 96 5.70 -13.82 6.16
CA GLY A 96 5.91 -14.53 4.92
C GLY A 96 7.30 -15.13 4.83
N ASP A 97 8.00 -14.83 3.75
CA ASP A 97 9.37 -15.30 3.53
C ASP A 97 10.42 -14.30 4.02
N LEU A 98 9.98 -13.24 4.71
CA LEU A 98 10.92 -12.23 5.19
C LEU A 98 11.51 -12.63 6.53
N ASP A 99 12.84 -12.54 6.66
CA ASP A 99 13.53 -12.85 7.91
C ASP A 99 13.24 -11.79 8.97
N LYS A 100 13.00 -10.56 8.54
CA LYS A 100 12.70 -9.44 9.43
C LYS A 100 11.86 -8.43 8.69
N PRO A 101 11.16 -7.54 9.38
CA PRO A 101 10.32 -6.55 8.72
C PRO A 101 11.13 -5.66 7.79
N VAL A 102 10.51 -5.26 6.69
CA VAL A 102 11.12 -4.38 5.70
C VAL A 102 10.33 -3.08 5.69
N THR A 103 11.03 -1.96 5.80
CA THR A 103 10.41 -0.64 5.77
C THR A 103 10.72 0.04 4.45
N LEU A 104 9.67 0.54 3.81
CA LEU A 104 9.81 1.25 2.56
C LEU A 104 9.27 2.67 2.73
N ARG A 105 9.75 3.58 1.89
CA ARG A 105 9.28 4.95 1.91
C ARG A 105 8.73 5.30 0.55
N ARG A 106 7.65 6.08 0.52
CA ARG A 106 7.04 6.50 -0.73
C ARG A 106 7.97 7.50 -1.40
N SER A 107 8.30 7.24 -2.65
CA SER A 107 9.15 8.14 -3.42
C SER A 107 8.38 8.92 -4.46
N GLY A 108 7.15 8.53 -4.75
CA GLY A 108 6.34 9.25 -5.74
C GLY A 108 5.04 8.52 -6.02
N PRO A 109 4.26 9.02 -6.98
CA PRO A 109 3.00 8.39 -7.33
C PRO A 109 3.22 7.17 -8.21
N ALA A 110 2.19 6.34 -8.32
CA ALA A 110 2.23 5.19 -9.21
C ALA A 110 2.18 5.67 -10.67
N THR A 111 2.89 4.97 -11.53
CA THR A 111 2.86 5.24 -12.97
C THR A 111 2.10 4.13 -13.67
N ALA A 112 1.75 4.34 -14.92
CA ALA A 112 0.99 3.35 -15.68
C ALA A 112 1.81 2.09 -15.92
N ARG A 113 1.14 0.94 -15.93
CA ARG A 113 1.80 -0.33 -16.20
C ARG A 113 2.13 -0.40 -17.70
N PRO A 114 3.34 -0.84 -18.05
CA PRO A 114 3.66 -1.05 -19.47
C PRO A 114 2.75 -2.11 -20.08
N ASP A 115 2.30 -1.91 -21.31
CA ASP A 115 1.38 -2.83 -21.98
C ASP A 115 1.95 -4.23 -22.15
N THR A 116 3.26 -4.35 -22.17
CA THR A 116 3.93 -5.64 -22.35
C THR A 116 3.96 -6.48 -21.08
N LEU A 117 3.57 -5.91 -19.92
CA LEU A 117 3.61 -6.61 -18.65
C LEU A 117 2.18 -6.93 -18.20
N ALA A 118 1.82 -8.18 -18.27
CA ALA A 118 0.48 -8.61 -17.87
C ALA A 118 0.36 -8.76 -16.37
N ILE A 119 -0.86 -8.58 -15.84
CA ILE A 119 -1.12 -8.80 -14.43
C ILE A 119 -1.41 -10.29 -14.23
N PRO A 120 -0.73 -10.95 -13.30
CA PRO A 120 -0.97 -12.38 -13.08
C PRO A 120 -2.41 -12.69 -12.68
N THR A 121 -2.88 -13.87 -13.05
CA THR A 121 -4.21 -14.34 -12.69
C THR A 121 -4.26 -14.62 -11.19
N PRO A 122 -5.30 -14.21 -10.49
CA PRO A 122 -5.39 -14.47 -9.06
C PRO A 122 -5.70 -15.95 -8.77
N PRO A 123 -5.01 -16.55 -7.80
CA PRO A 123 -5.35 -17.90 -7.36
C PRO A 123 -6.59 -17.88 -6.48
N PRO A 124 -7.17 -19.04 -6.16
CA PRO A 124 -8.27 -19.10 -5.20
C PRO A 124 -7.82 -18.55 -3.84
N ASP A 125 -8.74 -17.99 -3.07
CA ASP A 125 -8.41 -17.40 -1.78
C ASP A 125 -7.85 -18.43 -0.79
N THR A 126 -8.15 -19.71 -1.00
CA THR A 126 -7.66 -20.77 -0.13
C THR A 126 -6.23 -21.19 -0.45
N ALA A 127 -5.69 -20.77 -1.58
CA ALA A 127 -4.35 -21.15 -2.01
C ALA A 127 -3.31 -20.15 -1.50
N ARG A 128 -3.03 -20.19 -0.22
CA ARG A 128 -2.08 -19.28 0.40
C ARG A 128 -0.82 -20.02 0.83
N ALA A 129 0.31 -19.39 0.60
CA ALA A 129 1.57 -19.89 1.11
C ALA A 129 1.62 -19.65 2.62
N TRP A 130 2.29 -20.49 3.33
CA TRP A 130 2.49 -20.37 4.78
C TRP A 130 1.23 -20.52 5.64
N ASP A 131 0.25 -21.22 5.17
CA ASP A 131 -0.96 -21.52 5.95
C ASP A 131 -0.80 -22.78 6.81
#